data_f635295d1ce7049796849b448ecaf3c0
#
_entry.id   f635295d1ce7049796849b448ecaf3c0
#
_cell.length_a   1.000
_cell.length_b   1.000
_cell.length_c   1.000
_cell.angle_alpha   90.00
_cell.angle_beta   90.00
_cell.angle_gamma   90.00
#
_symmetry.space_group_name_H-M   'P 1'
#
loop_
_entity.id
_entity.type
_entity.pdbx_description
1 polymer ?
#
loop_
_entity_poly.entity_id
_entity_poly.type
_entity_poly.pdbx_seq_one_letter_code
_entity_poly.pdbx_strand_id
1 'polypeptide(L)'
;LLAFGAQRGFELAYSARNERAIRRRQPGAPAAAQSIFKWIALVNVGLFTLPALERWLRQRPAPRLVAGLGWVAALSGVALRLSVLVSLRGSWNVHAVVPDKLDVVDSGPYRFVRHPNYLALGLEFLGVPLIGGAYVSALGLGLANALLLRQRIREEDALLMAIPAYRERMGGKPRFLPRLSGR
;
A
#
# COMPACT_ATOMS: atom_id res chain seq x y z
N LEU A 1 -17.32 4.32 -2.04
CA LEU A 1 -16.69 3.03 -2.38
C LEU A 1 -16.39 2.89 -3.87
N LEU A 2 -17.31 3.26 -4.78
CA LEU A 2 -17.10 3.14 -6.23
C LEU A 2 -15.83 3.86 -6.72
N ALA A 3 -15.56 5.08 -6.26
CA ALA A 3 -14.35 5.83 -6.64
C ALA A 3 -13.07 5.13 -6.19
N PHE A 4 -13.04 4.58 -4.98
CA PHE A 4 -11.91 3.79 -4.48
C PHE A 4 -11.75 2.48 -5.27
N GLY A 5 -12.87 1.83 -5.64
CA GLY A 5 -12.85 0.63 -6.49
C GLY A 5 -12.30 0.93 -7.89
N ALA A 6 -12.71 2.02 -8.52
CA ALA A 6 -12.20 2.46 -9.81
C ALA A 6 -10.69 2.77 -9.76
N GLN A 7 -10.22 3.43 -8.68
CA GLN A 7 -8.80 3.65 -8.43
C GLN A 7 -8.03 2.32 -8.37
N ARG A 8 -8.54 1.32 -7.64
CA ARG A 8 -7.91 -0.01 -7.56
C ARG A 8 -7.85 -0.71 -8.90
N GLY A 9 -8.92 -0.63 -9.70
CA GLY A 9 -8.94 -1.18 -11.07
C GLY A 9 -7.84 -0.55 -11.95
N PHE A 10 -7.70 0.77 -11.89
CA PHE A 10 -6.62 1.49 -12.59
C PHE A 10 -5.24 1.04 -12.10
N GLU A 11 -5.02 0.98 -10.79
CA GLU A 11 -3.76 0.53 -10.20
C GLU A 11 -3.38 -0.89 -10.65
N LEU A 12 -4.33 -1.83 -10.67
CA LEU A 12 -4.08 -3.19 -11.13
C LEU A 12 -3.70 -3.24 -12.61
N ALA A 13 -4.39 -2.51 -13.47
CA ALA A 13 -4.06 -2.43 -14.90
C ALA A 13 -2.68 -1.81 -15.12
N TYR A 14 -2.37 -0.72 -14.40
CA TYR A 14 -1.07 -0.06 -14.44
C TYR A 14 0.05 -0.98 -13.95
N SER A 15 -0.16 -1.67 -12.82
CA SER A 15 0.76 -2.67 -12.29
C SER A 15 1.05 -3.79 -13.28
N ALA A 16 0.01 -4.37 -13.87
CA ALA A 16 0.16 -5.45 -14.84
C ALA A 16 0.98 -5.03 -16.07
N ARG A 17 0.79 -3.80 -16.54
CA ARG A 17 1.60 -3.22 -17.63
C ARG A 17 3.07 -3.12 -17.22
N ASN A 18 3.35 -2.56 -16.05
CA ASN A 18 4.70 -2.35 -15.56
C ASN A 18 5.41 -3.69 -15.31
N GLU A 19 4.74 -4.65 -14.67
CA GLU A 19 5.29 -5.97 -14.42
C GLU A 19 5.64 -6.70 -15.72
N ARG A 20 4.78 -6.64 -16.74
CA ARG A 20 5.10 -7.21 -18.06
C ARG A 20 6.35 -6.59 -18.66
N ALA A 21 6.54 -5.27 -18.50
CA ALA A 21 7.73 -4.57 -18.99
C ALA A 21 9.00 -5.01 -18.24
N ILE A 22 8.93 -5.18 -16.90
CA ILE A 22 10.04 -5.67 -16.09
C ILE A 22 10.38 -7.11 -16.50
N ARG A 23 9.40 -8.02 -16.56
CA ARG A 23 9.60 -9.44 -16.89
C ARG A 23 10.06 -9.68 -18.32
N ARG A 24 9.74 -8.78 -19.26
CA ARG A 24 10.30 -8.85 -20.63
C ARG A 24 11.82 -8.60 -20.65
N ARG A 25 12.31 -7.74 -19.75
CA ARG A 25 13.75 -7.45 -19.63
C ARG A 25 14.48 -8.49 -18.76
N GLN A 26 13.79 -9.01 -17.73
CA GLN A 26 14.31 -9.98 -16.79
C GLN A 26 13.21 -10.99 -16.40
N PRO A 27 13.04 -12.10 -17.15
CA PRO A 27 11.97 -13.09 -16.90
C PRO A 27 12.02 -13.71 -15.48
N GLY A 28 13.22 -13.89 -14.92
CA GLY A 28 13.47 -14.45 -13.58
C GLY A 28 13.47 -13.43 -12.44
N ALA A 29 13.07 -12.17 -12.65
CA ALA A 29 13.07 -11.16 -11.59
C ALA A 29 12.26 -11.64 -10.37
N PRO A 30 12.85 -11.65 -9.16
CA PRO A 30 12.18 -12.11 -7.94
C PRO A 30 11.04 -11.19 -7.56
N ALA A 31 10.05 -11.75 -6.88
CA ALA A 31 8.92 -10.98 -6.35
C ALA A 31 8.68 -11.35 -4.88
N ALA A 32 8.39 -10.34 -4.06
CA ALA A 32 8.11 -10.52 -2.65
C ALA A 32 6.69 -11.05 -2.41
N ALA A 33 6.53 -11.84 -1.35
CA ALA A 33 5.25 -12.26 -0.80
C ALA A 33 4.33 -13.03 -1.77
N GLN A 34 4.90 -13.79 -2.71
CA GLN A 34 4.11 -14.58 -3.66
C GLN A 34 3.22 -15.61 -2.96
N SER A 35 3.71 -16.26 -1.89
CA SER A 35 2.98 -17.28 -1.13
C SER A 35 1.72 -16.73 -0.43
N ILE A 36 1.74 -15.45 -0.03
CA ILE A 36 0.63 -14.80 0.67
C ILE A 36 -0.19 -13.86 -0.22
N PHE A 37 0.16 -13.72 -1.50
CA PHE A 37 -0.48 -12.76 -2.40
C PHE A 37 -1.99 -12.94 -2.50
N LYS A 38 -2.49 -14.18 -2.54
CA LYS A 38 -3.92 -14.49 -2.54
C LYS A 38 -4.65 -13.91 -1.31
N TRP A 39 -4.01 -13.96 -0.16
CA TRP A 39 -4.56 -13.41 1.09
C TRP A 39 -4.57 -11.88 1.07
N ILE A 40 -3.51 -11.27 0.54
CA ILE A 40 -3.46 -9.82 0.33
C ILE A 40 -4.59 -9.38 -0.60
N ALA A 41 -4.81 -10.09 -1.71
CA ALA A 41 -5.90 -9.82 -2.64
C ALA A 41 -7.28 -9.98 -1.96
N LEU A 42 -7.48 -11.06 -1.20
CA LEU A 42 -8.73 -11.31 -0.46
C LEU A 42 -9.04 -10.18 0.55
N VAL A 43 -8.05 -9.76 1.34
CA VAL A 43 -8.22 -8.68 2.32
C VAL A 43 -8.50 -7.34 1.62
N ASN A 44 -7.89 -7.10 0.44
CA ASN A 44 -8.21 -5.91 -0.36
C ASN A 44 -9.64 -5.95 -0.93
N VAL A 45 -10.15 -7.11 -1.38
CA VAL A 45 -11.57 -7.26 -1.77
C VAL A 45 -12.46 -7.03 -0.55
N GLY A 46 -12.08 -7.57 0.62
CA GLY A 46 -12.78 -7.36 1.89
C GLY A 46 -12.95 -5.89 2.25
N LEU A 47 -11.97 -5.02 1.90
CA LEU A 47 -12.03 -3.58 2.16
C LEU A 47 -13.25 -2.90 1.48
N PHE A 48 -13.72 -3.44 0.36
CA PHE A 48 -14.86 -2.87 -0.37
C PHE A 48 -16.18 -3.55 -0.02
N THR A 49 -16.14 -4.78 0.44
CA THR A 49 -17.35 -5.59 0.69
C THR A 49 -17.77 -5.55 2.15
N LEU A 50 -16.85 -5.83 3.09
CA LEU A 50 -17.20 -5.97 4.51
C LEU A 50 -17.67 -4.67 5.16
N PRO A 51 -17.06 -3.49 4.92
CA PRO A 51 -17.58 -2.24 5.47
C PRO A 51 -18.97 -1.89 4.94
N ALA A 52 -19.26 -2.20 3.66
CA ALA A 52 -20.57 -1.99 3.09
C ALA A 52 -21.62 -2.89 3.75
N LEU A 53 -21.29 -4.17 3.93
CA LEU A 53 -22.15 -5.13 4.63
C LEU A 53 -22.39 -4.75 6.09
N GLU A 54 -21.32 -4.42 6.83
CA GLU A 54 -21.43 -4.01 8.23
C GLU A 54 -22.29 -2.75 8.36
N ARG A 55 -22.10 -1.77 7.47
CA ARG A 55 -22.92 -0.56 7.44
C ARG A 55 -24.40 -0.87 7.17
N TRP A 56 -24.67 -1.78 6.24
CA TRP A 56 -26.03 -2.21 5.93
C TRP A 56 -26.68 -2.93 7.10
N LEU A 57 -25.98 -3.83 7.78
CA LEU A 57 -26.50 -4.56 8.94
C LEU A 57 -26.73 -3.65 10.16
N ARG A 58 -25.84 -2.72 10.42
CA ARG A 58 -25.93 -1.82 11.58
C ARG A 58 -26.97 -0.72 11.42
N GLN A 59 -27.25 -0.29 10.20
CA GLN A 59 -28.19 0.78 9.83
C GLN A 59 -28.01 2.12 10.58
N ARG A 60 -26.88 2.29 11.30
CA ARG A 60 -26.55 3.50 12.05
C ARG A 60 -25.38 4.22 11.38
N PRO A 61 -25.51 5.53 11.07
CA PRO A 61 -24.40 6.30 10.52
C PRO A 61 -23.26 6.43 11.53
N ALA A 62 -22.06 6.67 11.02
CA ALA A 62 -20.94 7.07 11.87
C ALA A 62 -21.20 8.45 12.49
N PRO A 63 -20.77 8.71 13.73
CA PRO A 63 -20.69 10.06 14.27
C PRO A 63 -19.89 10.96 13.30
N ARG A 64 -20.31 12.20 13.13
CA ARG A 64 -19.71 13.14 12.16
C ARG A 64 -18.19 13.26 12.30
N LEU A 65 -17.68 13.32 13.54
CA LEU A 65 -16.25 13.37 13.81
C LEU A 65 -15.52 12.12 13.31
N VAL A 66 -16.06 10.93 13.58
CA VAL A 66 -15.46 9.67 13.15
C VAL A 66 -15.46 9.55 11.62
N ALA A 67 -16.58 9.89 10.98
CA ALA A 67 -16.67 9.92 9.52
C ALA A 67 -15.68 10.94 8.91
N GLY A 68 -15.55 12.13 9.52
CA GLY A 68 -14.57 13.14 9.12
C GLY A 68 -13.14 12.64 9.21
N LEU A 69 -12.76 12.02 10.33
CA LEU A 69 -11.43 11.40 10.49
C LEU A 69 -11.21 10.26 9.48
N GLY A 70 -12.26 9.47 9.21
CA GLY A 70 -12.24 8.45 8.17
C GLY A 70 -11.94 9.03 6.78
N TRP A 71 -12.59 10.14 6.42
CA TRP A 71 -12.33 10.85 5.16
C TRP A 71 -10.91 11.39 5.09
N VAL A 72 -10.42 12.04 6.14
CA VAL A 72 -9.05 12.55 6.20
C VAL A 72 -8.05 11.42 6.01
N ALA A 73 -8.19 10.30 6.71
CA ALA A 73 -7.30 9.17 6.58
C ALA A 73 -7.35 8.57 5.17
N ALA A 74 -8.54 8.30 4.63
CA ALA A 74 -8.70 7.70 3.32
C ALA A 74 -8.14 8.59 2.19
N LEU A 75 -8.45 9.90 2.20
CA LEU A 75 -7.95 10.84 1.20
C LEU A 75 -6.44 11.06 1.31
N SER A 76 -5.89 11.09 2.52
CA SER A 76 -4.43 11.14 2.73
C SER A 76 -3.76 9.87 2.19
N GLY A 77 -4.37 8.70 2.40
CA GLY A 77 -3.91 7.44 1.82
C GLY A 77 -3.88 7.49 0.30
N VAL A 78 -4.97 7.94 -0.34
CA VAL A 78 -5.05 8.10 -1.80
C VAL A 78 -3.99 9.08 -2.31
N ALA A 79 -3.88 10.27 -1.70
CA ALA A 79 -2.90 11.28 -2.11
C ALA A 79 -1.46 10.76 -2.01
N LEU A 80 -1.13 10.07 -0.90
CA LEU A 80 0.19 9.46 -0.73
C LEU A 80 0.45 8.38 -1.77
N ARG A 81 -0.55 7.54 -2.07
CA ARG A 81 -0.44 6.49 -3.09
C ARG A 81 -0.24 7.07 -4.48
N LEU A 82 -0.97 8.12 -4.86
CA LEU A 82 -0.76 8.80 -6.14
C LEU A 82 0.66 9.37 -6.23
N SER A 83 1.17 9.95 -5.15
CA SER A 83 2.56 10.43 -5.07
C SER A 83 3.58 9.29 -5.27
N VAL A 84 3.30 8.10 -4.71
CA VAL A 84 4.11 6.89 -4.94
C VAL A 84 4.08 6.45 -6.40
N LEU A 85 2.89 6.38 -7.01
CA LEU A 85 2.74 6.01 -8.43
C LEU A 85 3.50 6.96 -9.35
N VAL A 86 3.40 8.26 -9.10
CA VAL A 86 4.13 9.29 -9.85
C VAL A 86 5.65 9.16 -9.66
N SER A 87 6.11 8.85 -8.44
CA SER A 87 7.54 8.72 -8.15
C SER A 87 8.14 7.45 -8.76
N LEU A 88 7.49 6.31 -8.60
CA LEU A 88 8.00 5.01 -9.10
C LEU A 88 7.75 4.78 -10.59
N ARG A 89 6.74 5.44 -11.17
CA ARG A 89 6.40 5.31 -12.58
C ARG A 89 6.34 3.83 -13.04
N GLY A 90 7.11 3.46 -14.06
CA GLY A 90 7.16 2.11 -14.62
C GLY A 90 7.72 1.02 -13.69
N SER A 91 8.33 1.39 -12.57
CA SER A 91 8.84 0.43 -11.58
C SER A 91 7.78 -0.03 -10.58
N TRP A 92 6.67 0.74 -10.44
CA TRP A 92 5.62 0.38 -9.48
C TRP A 92 4.83 -0.85 -9.95
N ASN A 93 4.73 -1.86 -9.08
CA ASN A 93 3.90 -3.04 -9.34
C ASN A 93 3.39 -3.65 -8.01
N VAL A 94 2.21 -4.28 -8.06
CA VAL A 94 1.57 -4.86 -6.85
C VAL A 94 2.22 -6.16 -6.40
N HIS A 95 2.96 -6.86 -7.25
CA HIS A 95 3.65 -8.10 -6.89
C HIS A 95 5.03 -7.86 -6.28
N ALA A 96 5.46 -6.60 -6.15
CA ALA A 96 6.79 -6.23 -5.67
C ALA A 96 7.91 -7.00 -6.40
N VAL A 97 7.82 -7.05 -7.73
CA VAL A 97 8.87 -7.61 -8.59
C VAL A 97 10.05 -6.64 -8.59
N VAL A 98 11.20 -7.15 -8.20
CA VAL A 98 12.45 -6.38 -8.04
C VAL A 98 13.46 -6.84 -9.10
N PRO A 99 13.79 -6.00 -10.11
CA PRO A 99 14.83 -6.33 -11.08
C PRO A 99 16.23 -6.10 -10.48
N ASP A 100 17.24 -6.84 -10.97
CA ASP A 100 18.64 -6.70 -10.52
C ASP A 100 19.19 -5.30 -10.79
N LYS A 101 18.82 -4.72 -11.93
CA LYS A 101 19.12 -3.32 -12.27
C LYS A 101 17.92 -2.46 -11.90
N LEU A 102 17.92 -1.96 -10.67
CA LEU A 102 16.89 -1.10 -10.12
C LEU A 102 17.30 0.36 -10.21
N ASP A 103 16.48 1.18 -10.88
CA ASP A 103 16.58 2.64 -10.76
C ASP A 103 16.04 3.04 -9.39
N VAL A 104 16.95 3.35 -8.47
CA VAL A 104 16.59 3.69 -7.09
C VAL A 104 15.94 5.05 -7.04
N VAL A 105 14.65 5.07 -6.70
CA VAL A 105 13.88 6.30 -6.50
C VAL A 105 14.01 6.74 -5.04
N ASP A 106 14.56 7.92 -4.83
CA ASP A 106 14.75 8.57 -3.51
C ASP A 106 14.08 9.95 -3.41
N SER A 107 13.23 10.27 -4.38
CA SER A 107 12.45 11.51 -4.49
C SER A 107 10.99 11.33 -4.05
N GLY A 108 10.24 12.45 -4.00
CA GLY A 108 8.85 12.43 -3.55
C GLY A 108 8.73 11.87 -2.12
N PRO A 109 7.77 10.99 -1.82
CA PRO A 109 7.61 10.41 -0.49
C PRO A 109 8.80 9.51 -0.09
N TYR A 110 9.55 8.96 -1.05
CA TYR A 110 10.75 8.15 -0.83
C TYR A 110 11.94 8.94 -0.30
N ARG A 111 11.87 10.29 -0.34
CA ARG A 111 12.85 11.14 0.32
C ARG A 111 12.86 10.91 1.84
N PHE A 112 11.71 10.61 2.42
CA PHE A 112 11.52 10.56 3.87
C PHE A 112 11.48 9.13 4.43
N VAL A 113 10.86 8.20 3.70
CA VAL A 113 10.60 6.83 4.17
C VAL A 113 10.77 5.82 3.04
N ARG A 114 11.05 4.55 3.39
CA ARG A 114 11.25 3.49 2.40
C ARG A 114 9.96 2.90 1.86
N HIS A 115 8.90 2.86 2.67
CA HIS A 115 7.64 2.18 2.33
C HIS A 115 6.41 3.07 2.40
N PRO A 116 6.39 4.22 1.68
CA PRO A 116 5.24 5.13 1.71
C PRO A 116 3.97 4.47 1.15
N ASN A 117 4.10 3.53 0.21
CA ASN A 117 2.97 2.79 -0.35
C ASN A 117 2.21 1.97 0.70
N TYR A 118 2.92 1.36 1.65
CA TYR A 118 2.29 0.59 2.73
C TYR A 118 1.67 1.46 3.81
N LEU A 119 2.24 2.64 4.05
CA LEU A 119 1.60 3.66 4.89
C LEU A 119 0.27 4.13 4.26
N ALA A 120 0.26 4.41 2.96
CA ALA A 120 -0.95 4.76 2.23
C ALA A 120 -2.02 3.67 2.37
N LEU A 121 -1.63 2.41 2.20
CA LEU A 121 -2.54 1.28 2.36
C LEU A 121 -3.13 1.20 3.77
N GLY A 122 -2.30 1.38 4.81
CA GLY A 122 -2.76 1.42 6.21
C GLY A 122 -3.79 2.52 6.46
N LEU A 123 -3.56 3.71 5.93
CA LEU A 123 -4.50 4.83 6.02
C LEU A 123 -5.85 4.53 5.33
N GLU A 124 -5.83 3.87 4.18
CA GLU A 124 -7.05 3.48 3.47
C GLU A 124 -7.82 2.37 4.22
N PHE A 125 -7.11 1.35 4.76
CA PHE A 125 -7.73 0.28 5.54
C PHE A 125 -8.36 0.75 6.84
N LEU A 126 -7.85 1.85 7.41
CA LEU A 126 -8.45 2.52 8.55
C LEU A 126 -9.59 3.45 8.12
N GLY A 127 -9.32 4.31 7.14
CA GLY A 127 -10.21 5.41 6.77
C GLY A 127 -11.50 4.95 6.11
N VAL A 128 -11.42 4.07 5.11
CA VAL A 128 -12.59 3.65 4.32
C VAL A 128 -13.70 3.03 5.19
N PRO A 129 -13.42 2.08 6.11
CA PRO A 129 -14.46 1.57 6.99
C PRO A 129 -15.03 2.61 7.97
N LEU A 130 -14.18 3.50 8.50
CA LEU A 130 -14.60 4.53 9.46
C LEU A 130 -15.58 5.55 8.86
N ILE A 131 -15.47 5.85 7.57
CA ILE A 131 -16.44 6.73 6.88
C ILE A 131 -17.88 6.22 7.06
N GLY A 132 -18.08 4.90 6.97
CA GLY A 132 -19.38 4.25 7.13
C GLY A 132 -19.72 3.86 8.57
N GLY A 133 -18.81 4.01 9.53
CA GLY A 133 -18.97 3.51 10.90
C GLY A 133 -18.83 1.99 11.02
N ALA A 134 -18.09 1.37 10.09
CA ALA A 134 -17.83 -0.06 10.07
C ALA A 134 -16.60 -0.40 10.94
N TYR A 135 -16.78 -0.34 12.25
CA TYR A 135 -15.67 -0.46 13.23
C TYR A 135 -15.08 -1.86 13.30
N VAL A 136 -15.91 -2.89 13.16
CA VAL A 136 -15.46 -4.29 13.18
C VAL A 136 -14.61 -4.54 11.91
N SER A 137 -15.07 -4.05 10.77
CA SER A 137 -14.30 -4.11 9.52
C SER A 137 -13.00 -3.33 9.62
N ALA A 138 -13.00 -2.12 10.21
CA ALA A 138 -11.80 -1.33 10.41
C ALA A 138 -10.75 -2.09 11.22
N LEU A 139 -11.16 -2.68 12.35
CA LEU A 139 -10.27 -3.43 13.23
C LEU A 139 -9.81 -4.74 12.57
N GLY A 140 -10.75 -5.55 12.09
CA GLY A 140 -10.46 -6.88 11.55
C GLY A 140 -9.61 -6.82 10.26
N LEU A 141 -10.03 -6.00 9.28
CA LEU A 141 -9.28 -5.82 8.04
C LEU A 141 -7.96 -5.08 8.27
N GLY A 142 -7.95 -4.08 9.16
CA GLY A 142 -6.72 -3.35 9.51
C GLY A 142 -5.67 -4.28 10.11
N LEU A 143 -6.07 -5.14 11.06
CA LEU A 143 -5.18 -6.13 11.66
C LEU A 143 -4.71 -7.18 10.65
N ALA A 144 -5.64 -7.75 9.87
CA ALA A 144 -5.29 -8.72 8.83
C ALA A 144 -4.31 -8.14 7.81
N ASN A 145 -4.57 -6.92 7.34
CA ASN A 145 -3.66 -6.21 6.43
C ASN A 145 -2.29 -5.96 7.08
N ALA A 146 -2.23 -5.53 8.34
CA ALA A 146 -0.98 -5.27 9.05
C ALA A 146 -0.12 -6.53 9.18
N LEU A 147 -0.72 -7.68 9.49
CA LEU A 147 -0.02 -8.98 9.59
C LEU A 147 0.55 -9.42 8.24
N LEU A 148 -0.25 -9.34 7.17
CA LEU A 148 0.19 -9.68 5.82
C LEU A 148 1.28 -8.73 5.31
N LEU A 149 1.13 -7.42 5.57
CA LEU A 149 2.13 -6.42 5.21
C LEU A 149 3.44 -6.60 5.95
N ARG A 150 3.40 -7.02 7.22
CA ARG A 150 4.62 -7.30 7.99
C ARG A 150 5.49 -8.35 7.30
N GLN A 151 4.89 -9.45 6.82
CA GLN A 151 5.62 -10.47 6.06
C GLN A 151 6.10 -9.90 4.73
N ARG A 152 5.21 -9.27 3.97
CA ARG A 152 5.53 -8.69 2.66
C ARG A 152 6.71 -7.72 2.72
N ILE A 153 6.69 -6.79 3.69
CA ILE A 153 7.74 -5.79 3.86
C ILE A 153 9.08 -6.45 4.21
N ARG A 154 9.08 -7.53 4.99
CA ARG A 154 10.31 -8.26 5.31
C ARG A 154 10.94 -8.87 4.07
N GLU A 155 10.13 -9.52 3.23
CA GLU A 155 10.60 -10.16 2.00
C GLU A 155 11.05 -9.10 0.97
N GLU A 156 10.28 -8.02 0.80
CA GLU A 156 10.64 -6.92 -0.10
C GLU A 156 11.92 -6.19 0.37
N ASP A 157 12.02 -5.88 1.67
CA ASP A 157 13.24 -5.29 2.23
C ASP A 157 14.46 -6.20 2.00
N ALA A 158 14.32 -7.53 2.14
CA ALA A 158 15.43 -8.46 1.91
C ALA A 158 15.91 -8.39 0.45
N LEU A 159 14.99 -8.38 -0.52
CA LEU A 159 15.32 -8.24 -1.94
C LEU A 159 15.96 -6.89 -2.26
N LEU A 160 15.37 -5.80 -1.78
CA LEU A 160 15.85 -4.46 -2.06
C LEU A 160 17.21 -4.17 -1.41
N MET A 161 17.41 -4.60 -0.16
CA MET A 161 18.69 -4.40 0.56
C MET A 161 19.83 -5.26 0.03
N ALA A 162 19.55 -6.30 -0.74
CA ALA A 162 20.58 -7.05 -1.46
C ALA A 162 21.21 -6.24 -2.60
N ILE A 163 20.52 -5.22 -3.11
CA ILE A 163 20.99 -4.33 -4.18
C ILE A 163 21.86 -3.23 -3.55
N PRO A 164 23.17 -3.14 -3.87
CA PRO A 164 24.09 -2.17 -3.25
C PRO A 164 23.63 -0.72 -3.38
N ALA A 165 23.19 -0.32 -4.59
CA ALA A 165 22.72 1.04 -4.86
C ALA A 165 21.47 1.42 -4.03
N TYR A 166 20.56 0.46 -3.79
CA TYR A 166 19.40 0.69 -2.93
C TYR A 166 19.80 0.81 -1.45
N ARG A 167 20.65 -0.09 -0.99
CA ARG A 167 21.14 -0.07 0.40
C ARG A 167 21.88 1.21 0.74
N GLU A 168 22.68 1.72 -0.17
CA GLU A 168 23.42 2.99 0.01
C GLU A 168 22.46 4.18 0.14
N ARG A 169 21.47 4.32 -0.77
CA ARG A 169 20.57 5.47 -0.80
C ARG A 169 19.42 5.39 0.21
N MET A 170 18.93 4.19 0.49
CA MET A 170 17.69 3.97 1.24
C MET A 170 17.91 3.30 2.60
N GLY A 171 19.05 2.64 2.82
CA GLY A 171 19.32 1.83 4.03
C GLY A 171 19.18 2.62 5.33
N GLY A 172 19.58 3.89 5.36
CA GLY A 172 19.47 4.78 6.53
C GLY A 172 18.06 5.33 6.79
N LYS A 173 17.14 5.22 5.83
CA LYS A 173 15.80 5.80 5.98
C LYS A 173 14.88 4.88 6.79
N PRO A 174 13.95 5.43 7.60
CA PRO A 174 12.95 4.65 8.31
C PRO A 174 11.93 4.04 7.34
N ARG A 175 11.19 3.01 7.80
CA ARG A 175 10.18 2.33 6.97
C ARG A 175 8.96 3.19 6.70
N PHE A 176 8.37 3.84 7.72
CA PHE A 176 7.06 4.46 7.65
C PHE A 176 7.01 5.92 8.10
N LEU A 177 7.61 6.23 9.23
CA LEU A 177 7.54 7.57 9.80
C LEU A 177 8.90 8.25 9.66
N PRO A 178 8.94 9.50 9.16
CA PRO A 178 10.17 10.27 9.11
C PRO A 178 10.77 10.36 10.52
N ARG A 179 12.10 10.22 10.61
CA ARG A 179 12.77 10.58 11.85
C ARG A 179 12.65 12.09 12.01
N LEU A 180 11.98 12.53 13.04
CA LEU A 180 12.10 13.91 13.49
C LEU A 180 13.54 14.04 13.98
N SER A 181 14.44 14.47 13.11
CA SER A 181 15.80 14.83 13.53
C SER A 181 15.66 16.03 14.46
N GLY A 182 15.67 15.78 15.75
CA GLY A 182 16.09 16.80 16.70
C GLY A 182 17.48 17.24 16.28
N ARG A 183 17.63 18.52 16.00
CA ARG A 183 18.93 19.21 15.84
C ARG A 183 19.77 18.99 17.07
#